data_5aaa207ed63caf09f1117ee231356a8e
#
_entry.id   5aaa207ed63caf09f1117ee231356a8e
#
_cell.length_a   1.000
_cell.length_b   1.000
_cell.length_c   1.000
_cell.angle_alpha   90.00
_cell.angle_beta   90.00
_cell.angle_gamma   90.00
#
_symmetry.space_group_name_H-M   'P 1'
#
loop_
_entity.id
_entity.type
_entity.pdbx_description
1 polymer ?
#
loop_
_entity_poly.entity_id
_entity_poly.type
_entity_poly.pdbx_seq_one_letter_code
_entity_poly.pdbx_strand_id
1 'polypeptide(L)' 'MRKLWEDEAWKEYLEWQMKDKKVLKRINQLLTDIDRNGYQCIGKPEPLSGNLSGYWSVRIDGKNRIVFRIADNNIEIIR' A
#
# COMPACT_ATOMS: atom_id res chain seq x y z
N MET A 1 1.00 -10.92 -8.34
CA MET A 1 1.76 -9.73 -8.77
C MET A 1 3.02 -9.56 -7.92
N ARG A 2 4.08 -9.09 -8.54
CA ARG A 2 5.29 -8.73 -7.80
C ARG A 2 5.05 -7.44 -7.03
N LYS A 3 5.73 -7.29 -5.90
CA LYS A 3 5.68 -6.08 -5.09
C LYS A 3 7.01 -5.35 -5.24
N LEU A 4 6.94 -4.13 -5.75
CA LEU A 4 8.11 -3.26 -5.93
C LEU A 4 8.02 -2.14 -4.90
N TRP A 5 8.95 -2.12 -3.98
CA TRP A 5 8.97 -1.16 -2.88
C TRP A 5 9.97 -0.05 -3.16
N GLU A 6 9.52 1.20 -3.08
CA GLU A 6 10.46 2.30 -2.97
C GLU A 6 11.21 2.17 -1.63
N ASP A 7 12.44 2.64 -1.57
CA ASP A 7 13.27 2.47 -0.38
C ASP A 7 12.61 3.00 0.88
N GLU A 8 11.97 4.17 0.79
CA GLU A 8 11.28 4.75 1.95
C GLU A 8 10.10 3.88 2.40
N ALA A 9 9.35 3.34 1.45
CA ALA A 9 8.22 2.47 1.77
C ALA A 9 8.70 1.18 2.43
N TRP A 10 9.77 0.60 1.93
CA TRP A 10 10.36 -0.60 2.51
C TRP A 10 10.85 -0.35 3.93
N LYS A 11 11.52 0.78 4.13
CA LYS A 11 12.00 1.18 5.46
C LYS A 11 10.84 1.32 6.45
N GLU A 12 9.77 1.99 6.04
CA GLU A 12 8.60 2.15 6.89
C GLU A 12 7.95 0.80 7.21
N TYR A 13 7.87 -0.09 6.23
CA TYR A 13 7.34 -1.43 6.44
C TYR A 13 8.15 -2.20 7.49
N LEU A 14 9.47 -2.14 7.40
CA LEU A 14 10.35 -2.77 8.39
C LEU A 14 10.16 -2.18 9.79
N GLU A 15 9.98 -0.87 9.88
CA GLU A 15 9.74 -0.19 11.15
C GLU A 15 8.45 -0.67 11.82
N TRP A 16 7.39 -0.91 11.04
CA TRP A 16 6.12 -1.39 11.58
C TRP A 16 6.25 -2.76 12.24
N GLN A 17 7.16 -3.60 11.80
CA GLN A 17 7.41 -4.91 12.41
C GLN A 17 7.87 -4.78 13.86
N MET A 18 8.54 -3.68 14.19
CA MET A 18 9.04 -3.43 15.54
C MET A 18 8.09 -2.57 16.37
N LYS A 19 7.23 -1.81 15.71
CA LYS A 19 6.46 -0.74 16.32
C LYS A 19 5.04 -1.17 16.70
N ASP A 20 4.33 -1.80 15.78
CA ASP A 20 2.92 -2.13 15.98
C ASP A 20 2.50 -3.31 15.10
N LYS A 21 2.33 -4.44 15.74
CA LYS A 21 1.96 -5.68 15.03
C LYS A 21 0.57 -5.64 14.43
N LYS A 22 -0.35 -4.87 15.01
CA LYS A 22 -1.70 -4.74 14.46
C LYS A 22 -1.68 -3.98 13.14
N VAL A 23 -0.87 -2.93 13.08
CA VAL A 23 -0.69 -2.16 11.84
C VAL A 23 -0.03 -3.03 10.79
N LEU A 24 1.01 -3.77 11.16
CA LEU A 24 1.69 -4.68 10.24
C LEU A 24 0.71 -5.70 9.67
N LYS A 25 -0.12 -6.31 10.51
CA LYS A 25 -1.13 -7.27 10.06
C LYS A 25 -2.09 -6.65 9.07
N ARG A 26 -2.53 -5.42 9.33
CA ARG A 26 -3.44 -4.69 8.43
C ARG A 26 -2.77 -4.40 7.09
N ILE A 27 -1.51 -3.97 7.11
CA ILE A 27 -0.74 -3.73 5.89
C ILE A 27 -0.67 -5.01 5.06
N ASN A 28 -0.36 -6.13 5.69
CA ASN A 28 -0.26 -7.42 4.99
C ASN A 28 -1.60 -7.85 4.39
N GLN A 29 -2.70 -7.61 5.10
CA GLN A 29 -4.04 -7.89 4.58
C GLN A 29 -4.36 -7.04 3.36
N LEU A 30 -4.01 -5.74 3.41
CA LEU A 30 -4.23 -4.83 2.30
C LEU A 30 -3.45 -5.25 1.07
N LEU A 31 -2.17 -5.57 1.24
CA LEU A 31 -1.33 -6.01 0.12
C LEU A 31 -1.84 -7.30 -0.50
N THR A 32 -2.28 -8.24 0.32
CA THR A 32 -2.87 -9.49 -0.16
C THR A 32 -4.14 -9.22 -0.96
N ASP A 33 -4.97 -8.32 -0.49
CA ASP A 33 -6.22 -8.00 -1.16
C ASP A 33 -6.00 -7.23 -2.46
N ILE A 34 -5.03 -6.33 -2.49
CA ILE A 34 -4.64 -5.64 -3.72
C ILE A 34 -4.19 -6.67 -4.76
N ASP A 35 -3.43 -7.67 -4.35
CA ASP A 35 -2.96 -8.73 -5.24
C ASP A 35 -4.13 -9.49 -5.88
N ARG A 36 -5.23 -9.70 -5.13
CA ARG A 36 -6.41 -10.41 -5.61
C ARG A 36 -7.37 -9.54 -6.41
N ASN A 37 -7.62 -8.34 -5.94
CA ASN A 37 -8.73 -7.52 -6.41
C ASN A 37 -8.31 -6.22 -7.09
N GLY A 38 -7.01 -5.93 -7.14
CA GLY A 38 -6.50 -4.71 -7.74
C GLY A 38 -7.06 -3.47 -7.04
N TYR A 39 -7.52 -2.51 -7.83
CA TYR A 39 -8.08 -1.26 -7.29
C TYR A 39 -9.46 -1.41 -6.65
N GLN A 40 -10.04 -2.60 -6.69
CA GLN A 40 -11.30 -2.90 -6.02
C GLN A 40 -11.07 -3.58 -4.67
N CYS A 41 -9.92 -3.34 -4.08
CA CYS A 41 -9.51 -3.92 -2.81
C CYS A 41 -10.22 -3.27 -1.62
N ILE A 42 -10.02 -3.86 -0.44
CA ILE A 42 -10.48 -3.28 0.82
C ILE A 42 -9.64 -2.04 1.16
N GLY A 43 -10.05 -1.28 2.17
CA GLY A 43 -9.29 -0.11 2.64
C GLY A 43 -9.70 1.20 1.98
N LYS A 44 -10.85 1.25 1.34
CA LYS A 44 -11.39 2.45 0.68
C LYS A 44 -10.40 3.06 -0.30
N PRO A 45 -10.06 2.35 -1.38
CA PRO A 45 -9.09 2.85 -2.35
C PRO A 45 -9.56 4.15 -3.00
N GLU A 46 -8.65 5.10 -3.10
CA GLU A 46 -8.89 6.40 -3.71
C GLU A 46 -7.80 6.74 -4.71
N PRO A 47 -8.17 7.16 -5.94
CA PRO A 47 -7.16 7.66 -6.87
C PRO A 47 -6.63 9.00 -6.38
N LEU A 48 -5.34 9.22 -6.56
CA LEU A 48 -4.67 10.46 -6.17
C LEU A 48 -4.52 11.39 -7.35
N SER A 49 -4.28 12.66 -7.07
CA SER A 49 -4.14 13.69 -8.11
C SER A 49 -2.83 14.46 -7.92
N GLY A 50 -2.60 15.47 -8.79
CA GLY A 50 -1.39 16.28 -8.73
C GLY A 50 -0.16 15.46 -9.03
N ASN A 51 0.87 15.61 -8.22
CA ASN A 51 2.14 14.91 -8.39
C ASN A 51 2.02 13.40 -8.26
N LEU A 52 0.95 12.92 -7.63
CA LEU A 52 0.70 11.50 -7.44
C LEU A 52 -0.39 10.95 -8.36
N SER A 53 -0.68 11.67 -9.43
CA SER A 53 -1.64 11.21 -10.44
C SER A 53 -1.21 9.84 -10.99
N GLY A 54 -2.15 8.92 -11.05
CA GLY A 54 -1.88 7.53 -11.44
C GLY A 54 -1.62 6.60 -10.26
N TYR A 55 -1.39 7.15 -9.07
CA TYR A 55 -1.28 6.37 -7.85
C TYR A 55 -2.61 6.35 -7.11
N TRP A 56 -2.75 5.39 -6.22
CA TRP A 56 -3.93 5.20 -5.38
C TRP A 56 -3.49 5.09 -3.93
N SER A 57 -4.40 5.35 -3.01
CA SER A 57 -4.14 5.09 -1.60
C SER A 57 -5.21 4.20 -1.00
N VAL A 58 -4.82 3.39 -0.02
CA VAL A 58 -5.73 2.63 0.81
C VAL A 58 -5.43 2.91 2.27
N ARG A 59 -6.46 2.86 3.10
CA ARG A 59 -6.32 3.17 4.53
C ARG A 59 -5.81 1.97 5.30
N ILE A 60 -4.77 2.19 6.09
CA ILE A 60 -4.32 1.26 7.11
C ILE A 60 -5.16 1.51 8.37
N ASP A 61 -5.18 2.76 8.80
CA ASP A 61 -5.96 3.24 9.94
C ASP A 61 -6.35 4.72 9.72
N GLY A 62 -6.75 5.42 10.77
CA GLY A 62 -7.17 6.82 10.67
C GLY A 62 -6.06 7.79 10.25
N LYS A 63 -4.79 7.41 10.40
CA LYS A 63 -3.65 8.28 10.10
C LYS A 63 -2.79 7.79 8.97
N ASN A 64 -2.73 6.47 8.77
CA ASN A 64 -1.75 5.85 7.88
C ASN A 64 -2.42 5.29 6.63
N ARG A 65 -1.74 5.43 5.50
CA ARG A 65 -2.20 4.91 4.21
C ARG A 65 -1.05 4.25 3.48
N ILE A 66 -1.39 3.35 2.58
CA ILE A 66 -0.45 2.80 1.60
C ILE A 66 -0.70 3.53 0.29
N VAL A 67 0.35 4.07 -0.31
CA VAL A 67 0.28 4.69 -1.64
C VAL A 67 0.93 3.75 -2.64
N PHE A 68 0.19 3.38 -3.67
CA PHE A 68 0.63 2.36 -4.62
C PHE A 68 0.03 2.60 -6.00
N ARG A 69 0.57 1.89 -6.98
CA ARG A 69 -0.09 1.74 -8.29
C ARG A 69 0.17 0.33 -8.81
N ILE A 70 -0.67 -0.10 -9.73
CA ILE A 70 -0.49 -1.38 -10.42
C ILE A 70 -0.02 -1.06 -11.83
N ALA A 71 1.13 -1.57 -12.21
CA ALA A 71 1.71 -1.37 -13.54
C ALA A 71 2.50 -2.61 -13.93
N ASP A 72 2.33 -3.06 -15.16
CA ASP A 72 3.05 -4.23 -15.70
C ASP A 72 2.93 -5.48 -14.81
N ASN A 73 1.74 -5.69 -14.26
CA ASN A 73 1.45 -6.79 -13.34
C ASN A 73 2.29 -6.75 -12.05
N ASN A 74 2.69 -5.54 -11.63
CA ASN A 74 3.40 -5.30 -10.38
C ASN A 74 2.61 -4.34 -9.52
N ILE A 75 2.74 -4.49 -8.20
CA ILE A 75 2.26 -3.50 -7.23
C ILE A 75 3.46 -2.65 -6.85
N GLU A 76 3.45 -1.38 -7.24
CA GLU A 76 4.51 -0.43 -6.89
C GLU A 76 4.08 0.35 -5.65
N ILE A 77 4.84 0.24 -4.57
CA ILE A 77 4.50 0.83 -3.28
C ILE A 77 5.50 1.93 -2.98
N ILE A 78 5.01 3.17 -2.84
CA ILE A 78 5.88 4.33 -2.61
C ILE A 78 5.82 4.86 -1.17
N ARG A 79 4.83 4.44 -0.40
CA ARG A 79 4.73 4.78 1.03
C ARG A 79 3.99 3.72 1.79
#